data_64839b9a1b7606ee27e9f2730523241f
#
_entry.id   64839b9a1b7606ee27e9f2730523241f
#
_cell.length_a   1.000
_cell.length_b   1.000
_cell.length_c   1.000
_cell.angle_alpha   90.00
_cell.angle_beta   90.00
_cell.angle_gamma   90.00
#
_symmetry.space_group_name_H-M   'P 1'
#
loop_
_entity.id
_entity.type
_entity.pdbx_description
1 polymer ?
#
loop_
_entity_poly.entity_id
_entity_poly.type
_entity_poly.pdbx_seq_one_letter_code
_entity_poly.pdbx_strand_id
1 'polypeptide(L)'
;MLKLVIVDDEYYAIEGIKHILDWEKYDISIVGTAEDGTQGLTLIREENPDIVIADIRMQELDGLEMISILRKEGYKGKIIIISGYQSFEYAKTAIDFKVDKYLTKPFDPSELEEVILRLTAELHEELGDGTETFPDVLKDVLAEIDLRYTERIQLSKLAEQFYCSTAYLSKLFKKYLGMNYVDYVKKRRIDKAKEMLKKTNMSIDKIVDAVGWQSSRRFREAFKRQEGMSPNEYRRKNMK
;
A
#
# COMPACT_ATOMS: atom_id res chain seq x y z
N MET A 1 9.98 8.56 8.72
CA MET A 1 10.50 7.18 8.72
C MET A 1 9.98 6.49 9.97
N LEU A 2 9.21 5.42 9.81
CA LEU A 2 8.59 4.66 10.89
C LEU A 2 9.65 3.78 11.58
N LYS A 3 9.55 3.66 12.90
CA LYS A 3 10.47 2.85 13.70
C LYS A 3 9.95 1.41 13.85
N LEU A 4 10.79 0.42 13.60
CA LEU A 4 10.52 -1.00 13.80
C LEU A 4 11.44 -1.59 14.86
N VAL A 5 10.86 -2.34 15.79
CA VAL A 5 11.59 -3.21 16.73
C VAL A 5 11.23 -4.67 16.46
N ILE A 6 12.22 -5.57 16.51
CA ILE A 6 12.06 -7.02 16.33
C ILE A 6 12.46 -7.71 17.62
N VAL A 7 11.60 -8.61 18.12
CA VAL A 7 11.82 -9.38 19.36
C VAL A 7 11.63 -10.88 19.08
N ASP A 8 12.69 -11.66 19.15
CA ASP A 8 12.67 -13.11 18.92
C ASP A 8 13.90 -13.74 19.61
N ASP A 9 13.76 -14.84 20.33
CA ASP A 9 14.87 -15.47 21.02
C ASP A 9 15.80 -16.27 20.07
N GLU A 10 15.39 -16.45 18.82
CA GLU A 10 16.20 -17.06 17.79
C GLU A 10 16.94 -15.99 16.97
N TYR A 11 18.25 -15.86 17.15
CA TYR A 11 19.10 -14.94 16.39
C TYR A 11 18.88 -15.02 14.86
N TYR A 12 18.76 -16.25 14.33
CA TYR A 12 18.53 -16.44 12.88
C TYR A 12 17.14 -15.98 12.42
N ALA A 13 16.14 -15.99 13.30
CA ALA A 13 14.81 -15.43 12.98
C ALA A 13 14.89 -13.92 12.90
N ILE A 14 15.59 -13.26 13.82
CA ILE A 14 15.83 -11.80 13.77
C ILE A 14 16.55 -11.41 12.47
N GLU A 15 17.67 -12.08 12.16
CA GLU A 15 18.42 -11.81 10.93
C GLU A 15 17.60 -12.11 9.68
N GLY A 16 16.80 -13.18 9.70
CA GLY A 16 15.86 -13.48 8.62
C GLY A 16 14.86 -12.36 8.38
N ILE A 17 14.23 -11.81 9.44
CA ILE A 17 13.29 -10.71 9.35
C ILE A 17 13.98 -9.42 8.88
N LYS A 18 15.20 -9.12 9.32
CA LYS A 18 15.97 -7.96 8.87
C LYS A 18 16.18 -7.95 7.35
N HIS A 19 16.35 -9.12 6.75
CA HIS A 19 16.69 -9.28 5.33
C HIS A 19 15.53 -9.73 4.44
N ILE A 20 14.35 -10.03 5.02
CA ILE A 20 13.20 -10.56 4.26
C ILE A 20 12.57 -9.52 3.34
N LEU A 21 12.65 -8.23 3.73
CA LEU A 21 12.16 -7.08 2.98
C LEU A 21 13.24 -5.98 2.91
N ASP A 22 13.13 -5.14 1.89
CA ASP A 22 13.83 -3.85 1.82
C ASP A 22 13.03 -2.82 2.64
N TRP A 23 13.34 -2.72 3.93
CA TRP A 23 12.58 -1.90 4.89
C TRP A 23 12.58 -0.41 4.55
N GLU A 24 13.66 0.11 3.95
CA GLU A 24 13.76 1.51 3.52
C GLU A 24 12.72 1.84 2.44
N LYS A 25 12.42 0.90 1.57
CA LYS A 25 11.36 1.03 0.55
C LYS A 25 9.97 1.33 1.15
N TYR A 26 9.74 0.91 2.39
CA TYR A 26 8.48 1.11 3.11
C TYR A 26 8.53 2.28 4.10
N ASP A 27 9.59 3.12 4.04
CA ASP A 27 9.84 4.21 4.99
C ASP A 27 9.96 3.70 6.45
N ILE A 28 10.55 2.52 6.64
CA ILE A 28 10.77 1.87 7.93
C ILE A 28 12.26 1.79 8.25
N SER A 29 12.62 2.12 9.49
CA SER A 29 13.95 1.91 10.06
C SER A 29 13.87 0.90 11.21
N ILE A 30 14.68 -0.15 11.18
CA ILE A 30 14.87 -1.06 12.30
C ILE A 30 15.73 -0.34 13.34
N VAL A 31 15.12 0.10 14.44
CA VAL A 31 15.79 0.86 15.49
C VAL A 31 16.40 -0.01 16.58
N GLY A 32 16.03 -1.29 16.63
CA GLY A 32 16.63 -2.24 17.55
C GLY A 32 16.04 -3.63 17.48
N THR A 33 16.73 -4.56 18.12
CA THR A 33 16.30 -5.95 18.26
C THR A 33 16.52 -6.43 19.69
N ALA A 34 15.71 -7.38 20.15
CA ALA A 34 15.84 -7.98 21.47
C ALA A 34 15.67 -9.50 21.38
N GLU A 35 16.32 -10.23 22.25
CA GLU A 35 16.37 -11.71 22.27
C GLU A 35 15.43 -12.32 23.31
N ASP A 36 14.73 -11.51 24.10
CA ASP A 36 13.70 -11.96 25.04
C ASP A 36 12.66 -10.84 25.27
N GLY A 37 11.54 -11.20 25.92
CA GLY A 37 10.46 -10.24 26.17
C GLY A 37 10.82 -9.13 27.17
N THR A 38 11.76 -9.36 28.09
CA THR A 38 12.20 -8.36 29.08
C THR A 38 13.05 -7.29 28.43
N GLN A 39 14.00 -7.68 27.59
CA GLN A 39 14.79 -6.76 26.77
C GLN A 39 13.88 -6.05 25.76
N GLY A 40 12.96 -6.78 25.10
CA GLY A 40 11.97 -6.24 24.19
C GLY A 40 11.11 -5.14 24.84
N LEU A 41 10.61 -5.40 26.04
CA LEU A 41 9.83 -4.45 26.80
C LEU A 41 10.62 -3.16 27.12
N THR A 42 11.88 -3.30 27.51
CA THR A 42 12.77 -2.16 27.78
C THR A 42 13.02 -1.35 26.51
N LEU A 43 13.41 -2.02 25.44
CA LEU A 43 13.71 -1.40 24.16
C LEU A 43 12.50 -0.68 23.56
N ILE A 44 11.30 -1.30 23.64
CA ILE A 44 10.06 -0.69 23.14
C ILE A 44 9.69 0.56 23.93
N ARG A 45 9.92 0.57 25.23
CA ARG A 45 9.69 1.78 26.08
C ARG A 45 10.66 2.92 25.74
N GLU A 46 11.93 2.61 25.48
CA GLU A 46 12.97 3.60 25.14
C GLU A 46 12.78 4.17 23.74
N GLU A 47 12.56 3.33 22.75
CA GLU A 47 12.48 3.73 21.33
C GLU A 47 11.08 4.20 20.93
N ASN A 48 10.03 3.77 21.65
CA ASN A 48 8.63 4.00 21.31
C ASN A 48 8.36 3.75 19.81
N PRO A 49 8.59 2.50 19.31
CA PRO A 49 8.49 2.20 17.89
C PRO A 49 7.05 2.28 17.38
N ASP A 50 6.89 2.54 16.09
CA ASP A 50 5.58 2.53 15.42
C ASP A 50 5.08 1.11 15.16
N ILE A 51 6.03 0.18 14.92
CA ILE A 51 5.75 -1.23 14.62
C ILE A 51 6.64 -2.13 15.50
N VAL A 52 6.06 -3.17 16.04
CA VAL A 52 6.77 -4.25 16.73
C VAL A 52 6.48 -5.57 16.00
N ILE A 53 7.52 -6.33 15.69
CA ILE A 53 7.42 -7.73 15.29
C ILE A 53 7.92 -8.57 16.46
N ALA A 54 7.12 -9.52 16.96
CA ALA A 54 7.48 -10.32 18.11
C ALA A 54 7.16 -11.82 17.91
N ASP A 55 8.05 -12.71 18.37
CA ASP A 55 7.66 -14.10 18.58
C ASP A 55 6.85 -14.24 19.89
N ILE A 56 6.11 -15.32 20.01
CA ILE A 56 5.37 -15.66 21.23
C ILE A 56 6.29 -16.35 22.23
N ARG A 57 6.99 -17.39 21.77
CA ARG A 57 7.77 -18.25 22.66
C ARG A 57 9.19 -17.73 22.83
N MET A 58 9.42 -17.08 23.95
CA MET A 58 10.73 -16.60 24.35
C MET A 58 10.99 -16.97 25.82
N GLN A 59 12.26 -16.96 26.23
CA GLN A 59 12.63 -17.21 27.62
C GLN A 59 12.24 -16.00 28.49
N GLU A 60 12.15 -16.23 29.81
CA GLU A 60 11.81 -15.26 30.86
C GLU A 60 10.41 -14.66 30.72
N LEU A 61 10.18 -13.74 29.76
CA LEU A 61 8.90 -13.11 29.48
C LEU A 61 8.45 -13.48 28.06
N ASP A 62 7.31 -14.15 27.92
CA ASP A 62 6.79 -14.48 26.60
C ASP A 62 6.24 -13.27 25.85
N GLY A 63 6.12 -13.39 24.51
CA GLY A 63 5.70 -12.28 23.67
C GLY A 63 4.28 -11.79 23.96
N LEU A 64 3.35 -12.68 24.34
CA LEU A 64 1.97 -12.27 24.68
C LEU A 64 1.92 -11.57 26.04
N GLU A 65 2.72 -12.01 27.01
CA GLU A 65 2.84 -11.32 28.29
C GLU A 65 3.47 -9.94 28.11
N MET A 66 4.53 -9.83 27.31
CA MET A 66 5.14 -8.54 26.92
C MET A 66 4.10 -7.60 26.29
N ILE A 67 3.34 -8.09 25.30
CA ILE A 67 2.29 -7.32 24.63
C ILE A 67 1.20 -6.88 25.60
N SER A 68 0.79 -7.78 26.52
CA SER A 68 -0.20 -7.46 27.57
C SER A 68 0.27 -6.28 28.45
N ILE A 69 1.54 -6.29 28.85
CA ILE A 69 2.13 -5.21 29.65
C ILE A 69 2.12 -3.90 28.84
N LEU A 70 2.63 -3.92 27.62
CA LEU A 70 2.66 -2.75 26.72
C LEU A 70 1.27 -2.14 26.51
N ARG A 71 0.26 -2.97 26.26
CA ARG A 71 -1.12 -2.49 26.07
C ARG A 71 -1.72 -1.90 27.35
N LYS A 72 -1.42 -2.45 28.53
CA LYS A 72 -1.82 -1.88 29.83
C LYS A 72 -1.15 -0.55 30.11
N GLU A 73 0.08 -0.34 29.64
CA GLU A 73 0.82 0.91 29.73
C GLU A 73 0.37 1.95 28.68
N GLY A 74 -0.53 1.59 27.77
CA GLY A 74 -1.11 2.49 26.77
C GLY A 74 -0.34 2.55 25.46
N TYR A 75 0.60 1.62 25.21
CA TYR A 75 1.29 1.52 23.92
C TYR A 75 0.31 1.31 22.77
N LYS A 76 0.38 2.16 21.76
CA LYS A 76 -0.55 2.19 20.61
C LYS A 76 0.07 1.74 19.29
N GLY A 77 1.37 1.52 19.26
CA GLY A 77 2.05 1.07 18.05
C GLY A 77 1.47 -0.26 17.52
N LYS A 78 1.67 -0.52 16.25
CA LYS A 78 1.21 -1.72 15.56
C LYS A 78 2.02 -2.92 16.01
N ILE A 79 1.38 -4.07 16.19
CA ILE A 79 2.03 -5.29 16.64
C ILE A 79 1.75 -6.42 15.65
N ILE A 80 2.82 -7.06 15.19
CA ILE A 80 2.79 -8.27 14.35
C ILE A 80 3.38 -9.41 15.17
N ILE A 81 2.66 -10.51 15.33
CA ILE A 81 3.19 -11.75 15.89
C ILE A 81 3.64 -12.66 14.76
N ILE A 82 4.85 -13.23 14.89
CA ILE A 82 5.38 -14.24 14.00
C ILE A 82 5.79 -15.45 14.85
N SER A 83 5.07 -16.57 14.77
CA SER A 83 5.30 -17.72 15.65
C SER A 83 5.21 -19.06 14.94
N GLY A 84 6.05 -20.01 15.36
CA GLY A 84 6.00 -21.41 14.90
C GLY A 84 4.81 -22.21 15.45
N TYR A 85 4.03 -21.65 16.36
CA TYR A 85 2.95 -22.36 17.03
C TYR A 85 1.57 -21.97 16.49
N GLN A 86 0.89 -22.93 15.90
CA GLN A 86 -0.53 -22.81 15.50
C GLN A 86 -1.42 -23.21 16.69
N SER A 87 -1.49 -22.37 17.73
CA SER A 87 -2.42 -22.59 18.84
C SER A 87 -3.60 -21.64 18.73
N PHE A 88 -4.79 -22.20 18.76
CA PHE A 88 -6.04 -21.42 18.81
C PHE A 88 -6.06 -20.46 20.01
N GLU A 89 -5.54 -20.89 21.15
CA GLU A 89 -5.47 -20.07 22.36
C GLU A 89 -4.56 -18.85 22.18
N TYR A 90 -3.42 -19.00 21.51
CA TYR A 90 -2.54 -17.86 21.22
C TYR A 90 -3.17 -16.86 20.25
N ALA A 91 -3.82 -17.35 19.21
CA ALA A 91 -4.53 -16.49 18.27
C ALA A 91 -5.68 -15.73 18.96
N LYS A 92 -6.44 -16.37 19.84
CA LYS A 92 -7.49 -15.74 20.63
C LYS A 92 -6.93 -14.65 21.54
N THR A 93 -5.88 -14.96 22.30
CA THR A 93 -5.22 -13.99 23.19
C THR A 93 -4.64 -12.80 22.42
N ALA A 94 -4.05 -13.05 21.24
CA ALA A 94 -3.55 -12.00 20.36
C ALA A 94 -4.66 -11.03 19.92
N ILE A 95 -5.86 -11.55 19.62
CA ILE A 95 -7.05 -10.73 19.30
C ILE A 95 -7.45 -9.86 20.50
N ASP A 96 -7.49 -10.43 21.71
CA ASP A 96 -7.84 -9.70 22.94
C ASP A 96 -6.87 -8.54 23.21
N PHE A 97 -5.59 -8.71 22.87
CA PHE A 97 -4.55 -7.68 22.99
C PHE A 97 -4.45 -6.75 21.77
N LYS A 98 -5.39 -6.84 20.82
CA LYS A 98 -5.44 -6.01 19.61
C LYS A 98 -4.13 -6.07 18.83
N VAL A 99 -3.64 -7.28 18.57
CA VAL A 99 -2.52 -7.52 17.67
C VAL A 99 -3.01 -7.30 16.23
N ASP A 100 -2.26 -6.57 15.44
CA ASP A 100 -2.65 -6.17 14.08
C ASP A 100 -2.56 -7.33 13.07
N LYS A 101 -1.63 -8.26 13.31
CA LYS A 101 -1.49 -9.49 12.50
C LYS A 101 -0.79 -10.60 13.29
N TYR A 102 -1.21 -11.82 12.99
CA TYR A 102 -0.58 -13.06 13.41
C TYR A 102 -0.13 -13.81 12.16
N LEU A 103 1.18 -14.14 12.05
CA LEU A 103 1.77 -14.93 11.00
C LEU A 103 2.36 -16.22 11.59
N THR A 104 2.21 -17.33 10.88
CA THR A 104 2.72 -18.63 11.34
C THR A 104 4.00 -18.99 10.58
N LYS A 105 5.07 -19.32 11.30
CA LYS A 105 6.32 -19.83 10.71
C LYS A 105 6.09 -21.28 10.17
N PRO A 106 6.53 -21.65 8.97
CA PRO A 106 7.08 -20.74 7.94
C PRO A 106 5.97 -19.95 7.25
N PHE A 107 6.24 -18.70 6.91
CA PHE A 107 5.34 -17.80 6.17
C PHE A 107 6.00 -17.34 4.88
N ASP A 108 5.17 -16.96 3.90
CA ASP A 108 5.66 -16.37 2.65
C ASP A 108 6.07 -14.90 2.88
N PRO A 109 7.24 -14.45 2.40
CA PRO A 109 7.63 -13.05 2.46
C PRO A 109 6.55 -12.07 1.99
N SER A 110 5.76 -12.45 0.99
CA SER A 110 4.66 -11.64 0.48
C SER A 110 3.53 -11.43 1.50
N GLU A 111 3.33 -12.37 2.45
CA GLU A 111 2.35 -12.19 3.51
C GLU A 111 2.76 -11.09 4.49
N LEU A 112 4.06 -11.04 4.86
CA LEU A 112 4.59 -9.98 5.70
C LEU A 112 4.57 -8.65 4.95
N GLU A 113 4.96 -8.64 3.67
CA GLU A 113 4.94 -7.44 2.82
C GLU A 113 3.55 -6.81 2.74
N GLU A 114 2.51 -7.62 2.53
CA GLU A 114 1.11 -7.13 2.50
C GLU A 114 0.71 -6.48 3.84
N VAL A 115 1.11 -7.08 4.96
CA VAL A 115 0.84 -6.54 6.30
C VAL A 115 1.55 -5.21 6.49
N ILE A 116 2.83 -5.13 6.16
CA ILE A 116 3.64 -3.91 6.28
C ILE A 116 3.04 -2.77 5.45
N LEU A 117 2.70 -3.02 4.18
CA LEU A 117 2.06 -2.04 3.31
C LEU A 117 0.75 -1.49 3.90
N ARG A 118 -0.06 -2.36 4.49
CA ARG A 118 -1.30 -1.94 5.14
C ARG A 118 -1.03 -1.10 6.38
N LEU A 119 -0.14 -1.56 7.28
CA LEU A 119 0.13 -0.88 8.55
C LEU A 119 0.82 0.47 8.36
N THR A 120 1.77 0.57 7.43
CA THR A 120 2.41 1.85 7.10
C THR A 120 1.40 2.85 6.57
N ALA A 121 0.47 2.43 5.71
CA ALA A 121 -0.60 3.30 5.23
C ALA A 121 -1.51 3.81 6.38
N GLU A 122 -1.88 2.93 7.32
CA GLU A 122 -2.67 3.29 8.50
C GLU A 122 -1.92 4.28 9.41
N LEU A 123 -0.63 4.02 9.69
CA LEU A 123 0.20 4.88 10.53
C LEU A 123 0.42 6.27 9.93
N HIS A 124 0.67 6.36 8.62
CA HIS A 124 0.78 7.66 7.95
C HIS A 124 -0.54 8.46 7.98
N GLU A 125 -1.69 7.78 8.02
CA GLU A 125 -3.00 8.43 8.22
C GLU A 125 -3.16 8.96 9.65
N GLU A 126 -2.72 8.20 10.66
CA GLU A 126 -2.86 8.54 12.08
C GLU A 126 -1.89 9.65 12.51
N LEU A 127 -0.65 9.67 11.97
CA LEU A 127 0.37 10.66 12.31
C LEU A 127 0.07 12.07 11.77
N GLY A 128 -0.93 12.21 10.88
CA GLY A 128 -1.35 13.53 10.38
C GLY A 128 -0.22 14.31 9.74
N ASP A 129 0.82 13.61 9.27
CA ASP A 129 1.97 14.25 8.67
C ASP A 129 1.53 14.91 7.36
N GLY A 130 1.27 16.22 7.45
CA GLY A 130 0.77 17.06 6.37
C GLY A 130 1.72 17.23 5.17
N THR A 131 2.76 16.43 5.10
CA THR A 131 3.50 16.14 3.89
C THR A 131 2.76 15.00 3.18
N GLU A 132 1.80 15.36 2.33
CA GLU A 132 1.25 14.49 1.30
C GLU A 132 2.38 14.03 0.35
N THR A 133 3.31 13.25 0.87
CA THR A 133 4.24 12.51 0.01
C THR A 133 3.41 11.46 -0.69
N PHE A 134 3.17 11.71 -1.93
CA PHE A 134 2.51 10.81 -2.87
C PHE A 134 3.23 9.46 -2.80
N PRO A 135 2.59 8.36 -2.35
CA PRO A 135 3.29 7.09 -2.14
C PRO A 135 4.04 6.66 -3.39
N ASP A 136 5.28 6.21 -3.25
CA ASP A 136 6.09 5.84 -4.42
C ASP A 136 5.43 4.74 -5.25
N VAL A 137 4.79 3.76 -4.60
CA VAL A 137 3.98 2.74 -5.29
C VAL A 137 2.89 3.36 -6.17
N LEU A 138 2.25 4.44 -5.73
CA LEU A 138 1.23 5.11 -6.56
C LEU A 138 1.88 5.87 -7.71
N LYS A 139 3.05 6.50 -7.52
CA LYS A 139 3.82 7.13 -8.60
C LYS A 139 4.18 6.12 -9.70
N ASP A 140 4.68 4.96 -9.29
CA ASP A 140 5.07 3.89 -10.20
C ASP A 140 3.86 3.31 -10.95
N VAL A 141 2.76 3.07 -10.24
CA VAL A 141 1.48 2.63 -10.85
C VAL A 141 0.97 3.65 -11.86
N LEU A 142 1.05 4.95 -11.55
CA LEU A 142 0.62 6.00 -12.47
C LEU A 142 1.52 6.09 -13.70
N ALA A 143 2.83 5.93 -13.53
CA ALA A 143 3.79 5.86 -14.63
C ALA A 143 3.50 4.66 -15.55
N GLU A 144 3.24 3.48 -14.98
CA GLU A 144 2.86 2.28 -15.73
C GLU A 144 1.55 2.47 -16.49
N ILE A 145 0.54 3.08 -15.88
CA ILE A 145 -0.70 3.43 -16.57
C ILE A 145 -0.43 4.38 -17.72
N ASP A 146 0.45 5.37 -17.55
CA ASP A 146 0.81 6.34 -18.58
C ASP A 146 1.55 5.72 -19.77
N LEU A 147 2.27 4.64 -19.55
CA LEU A 147 2.91 3.85 -20.63
C LEU A 147 1.90 2.98 -21.37
N ARG A 148 0.91 2.43 -20.66
CA ARG A 148 0.02 1.39 -21.19
C ARG A 148 -1.45 1.77 -21.22
N TYR A 149 -1.82 3.06 -21.10
CA TYR A 149 -3.23 3.50 -21.03
C TYR A 149 -4.09 3.07 -22.22
N THR A 150 -3.50 2.78 -23.38
CA THR A 150 -4.21 2.28 -24.56
C THR A 150 -4.66 0.82 -24.42
N GLU A 151 -4.03 0.06 -23.54
CA GLU A 151 -4.32 -1.34 -23.30
C GLU A 151 -5.47 -1.52 -22.28
N ARG A 152 -5.98 -2.77 -22.23
CA ARG A 152 -6.91 -3.15 -21.16
C ARG A 152 -6.14 -3.52 -19.90
N ILE A 153 -5.77 -2.53 -19.10
CA ILE A 153 -5.12 -2.75 -17.81
C ILE A 153 -6.18 -3.13 -16.77
N GLN A 154 -5.90 -4.12 -15.93
CA GLN A 154 -6.73 -4.49 -14.77
C GLN A 154 -6.03 -4.06 -13.50
N LEU A 155 -6.77 -3.50 -12.54
CA LEU A 155 -6.21 -3.06 -11.25
C LEU A 155 -5.55 -4.22 -10.48
N SER A 156 -6.10 -5.44 -10.61
CA SER A 156 -5.52 -6.65 -10.01
C SER A 156 -4.15 -6.99 -10.58
N LYS A 157 -3.93 -6.78 -11.89
CA LYS A 157 -2.63 -7.01 -12.52
C LYS A 157 -1.59 -5.96 -12.14
N LEU A 158 -2.00 -4.70 -11.96
CA LEU A 158 -1.13 -3.68 -11.40
C LEU A 158 -0.80 -4.00 -9.94
N ALA A 159 -1.78 -4.40 -9.14
CA ALA A 159 -1.56 -4.78 -7.75
C ALA A 159 -0.54 -5.94 -7.64
N GLU A 160 -0.67 -6.97 -8.49
CA GLU A 160 0.27 -8.09 -8.59
C GLU A 160 1.68 -7.62 -9.01
N GLN A 161 1.77 -6.75 -10.03
CA GLN A 161 3.04 -6.23 -10.56
C GLN A 161 3.79 -5.36 -9.54
N PHE A 162 3.07 -4.59 -8.73
CA PHE A 162 3.64 -3.71 -7.72
C PHE A 162 3.52 -4.29 -6.30
N TYR A 163 3.35 -5.61 -6.19
CA TYR A 163 3.35 -6.36 -4.91
C TYR A 163 2.44 -5.76 -3.84
N CYS A 164 1.24 -5.33 -4.21
CA CYS A 164 0.28 -4.76 -3.27
C CYS A 164 -1.14 -5.29 -3.49
N SER A 165 -2.04 -5.07 -2.52
CA SER A 165 -3.42 -5.50 -2.68
C SER A 165 -4.24 -4.56 -3.57
N THR A 166 -5.23 -5.12 -4.30
CA THR A 166 -6.19 -4.34 -5.09
C THR A 166 -6.96 -3.34 -4.23
N ALA A 167 -7.26 -3.72 -2.98
CA ALA A 167 -7.94 -2.85 -2.02
C ALA A 167 -7.08 -1.65 -1.63
N TYR A 168 -5.79 -1.88 -1.39
CA TYR A 168 -4.83 -0.82 -1.09
C TYR A 168 -4.71 0.19 -2.25
N LEU A 169 -4.47 -0.29 -3.48
CA LEU A 169 -4.43 0.60 -4.65
C LEU A 169 -5.74 1.39 -4.82
N SER A 170 -6.90 0.74 -4.61
CA SER A 170 -8.19 1.43 -4.67
C SER A 170 -8.31 2.56 -3.66
N LYS A 171 -7.81 2.36 -2.43
CA LYS A 171 -7.74 3.41 -1.39
C LYS A 171 -6.82 4.55 -1.84
N LEU A 172 -5.62 4.24 -2.36
CA LEU A 172 -4.67 5.26 -2.83
C LEU A 172 -5.26 6.13 -3.93
N PHE A 173 -5.91 5.54 -4.94
CA PHE A 173 -6.58 6.29 -6.00
C PHE A 173 -7.64 7.25 -5.44
N LYS A 174 -8.45 6.79 -4.48
CA LYS A 174 -9.48 7.65 -3.84
C LYS A 174 -8.85 8.75 -3.00
N LYS A 175 -7.85 8.41 -2.15
CA LYS A 175 -7.22 9.35 -1.23
C LYS A 175 -6.46 10.45 -1.97
N TYR A 176 -5.55 10.08 -2.87
CA TYR A 176 -4.62 11.04 -3.49
C TYR A 176 -5.11 11.65 -4.80
N LEU A 177 -6.03 10.98 -5.51
CA LEU A 177 -6.53 11.46 -6.80
C LEU A 177 -8.01 11.84 -6.76
N GLY A 178 -8.71 11.59 -5.63
CA GLY A 178 -10.14 11.90 -5.47
C GLY A 178 -11.06 11.06 -6.37
N MET A 179 -10.54 10.01 -7.03
CA MET A 179 -11.30 9.19 -7.98
C MET A 179 -10.88 7.73 -7.93
N ASN A 180 -11.71 6.83 -8.48
CA ASN A 180 -11.31 5.44 -8.61
C ASN A 180 -10.40 5.21 -9.83
N TYR A 181 -9.73 4.05 -9.85
CA TYR A 181 -8.81 3.64 -10.90
C TYR A 181 -9.43 3.71 -12.32
N VAL A 182 -10.66 3.21 -12.48
CA VAL A 182 -11.34 3.16 -13.80
C VAL A 182 -11.57 4.57 -14.34
N ASP A 183 -11.97 5.49 -13.49
CA ASP A 183 -12.21 6.88 -13.87
C ASP A 183 -10.90 7.62 -14.14
N TYR A 184 -9.81 7.29 -13.42
CA TYR A 184 -8.47 7.80 -13.72
C TYR A 184 -8.01 7.39 -15.13
N VAL A 185 -8.10 6.11 -15.49
CA VAL A 185 -7.71 5.63 -16.83
C VAL A 185 -8.57 6.29 -17.91
N LYS A 186 -9.89 6.43 -17.70
CA LYS A 186 -10.77 7.14 -18.64
C LYS A 186 -10.36 8.60 -18.82
N LYS A 187 -10.10 9.31 -17.71
CA LYS A 187 -9.62 10.68 -17.71
C LYS A 187 -8.33 10.79 -18.51
N ARG A 188 -7.35 9.92 -18.25
CA ARG A 188 -6.07 9.91 -18.94
C ARG A 188 -6.22 9.73 -20.46
N ARG A 189 -7.08 8.81 -20.89
CA ARG A 189 -7.43 8.61 -22.32
C ARG A 189 -8.06 9.82 -22.95
N ILE A 190 -8.97 10.51 -22.24
CA ILE A 190 -9.59 11.74 -22.73
C ILE A 190 -8.55 12.86 -22.85
N ASP A 191 -7.65 13.02 -21.89
CA ASP A 191 -6.59 14.03 -21.95
C ASP A 191 -5.67 13.79 -23.14
N LYS A 192 -5.31 12.53 -23.43
CA LYS A 192 -4.55 12.18 -24.65
C LYS A 192 -5.33 12.43 -25.93
N ALA A 193 -6.63 12.14 -25.95
CA ALA A 193 -7.48 12.47 -27.09
C ALA A 193 -7.54 13.98 -27.33
N LYS A 194 -7.58 14.81 -26.29
CA LYS A 194 -7.53 16.29 -26.41
C LYS A 194 -6.23 16.76 -27.06
N GLU A 195 -5.10 16.16 -26.69
CA GLU A 195 -3.82 16.47 -27.33
C GLU A 195 -3.86 16.16 -28.84
N MET A 196 -4.38 14.96 -29.21
CA MET A 196 -4.50 14.55 -30.61
C MET A 196 -5.48 15.42 -31.38
N LEU A 197 -6.62 15.80 -30.76
CA LEU A 197 -7.61 16.70 -31.37
C LEU A 197 -7.03 18.06 -31.72
N LYS A 198 -6.08 18.58 -30.92
CA LYS A 198 -5.39 19.85 -31.13
C LYS A 198 -4.28 19.79 -32.17
N LYS A 199 -3.58 18.65 -32.22
CA LYS A 199 -2.31 18.52 -32.96
C LYS A 199 -2.46 17.80 -34.30
N THR A 200 -3.61 17.14 -34.57
CA THR A 200 -3.77 16.29 -35.75
C THR A 200 -5.14 16.45 -36.41
N ASN A 201 -5.21 16.15 -37.72
CA ASN A 201 -6.44 16.04 -38.49
C ASN A 201 -7.06 14.62 -38.46
N MET A 202 -6.64 13.76 -37.55
CA MET A 202 -7.18 12.40 -37.47
C MET A 202 -8.69 12.41 -37.24
N SER A 203 -9.40 11.46 -37.85
CA SER A 203 -10.84 11.30 -37.58
C SER A 203 -11.08 10.95 -36.10
N ILE A 204 -12.24 11.30 -35.59
CA ILE A 204 -12.60 11.02 -34.18
C ILE A 204 -12.47 9.51 -33.89
N ASP A 205 -12.92 8.66 -34.81
CA ASP A 205 -12.87 7.21 -34.63
C ASP A 205 -11.43 6.68 -34.58
N LYS A 206 -10.52 7.22 -35.40
CA LYS A 206 -9.08 6.89 -35.31
C LYS A 206 -8.46 7.37 -33.98
N ILE A 207 -8.88 8.50 -33.45
CA ILE A 207 -8.43 8.97 -32.13
C ILE A 207 -8.95 8.05 -31.04
N VAL A 208 -10.22 7.65 -31.10
CA VAL A 208 -10.84 6.71 -30.16
C VAL A 208 -10.05 5.39 -30.07
N ASP A 209 -9.69 4.83 -31.22
CA ASP A 209 -8.88 3.62 -31.32
C ASP A 209 -7.47 3.85 -30.76
N ALA A 210 -6.84 4.97 -31.13
CA ALA A 210 -5.48 5.32 -30.70
C ALA A 210 -5.35 5.52 -29.18
N VAL A 211 -6.42 5.97 -28.50
CA VAL A 211 -6.43 6.10 -27.04
C VAL A 211 -6.96 4.86 -26.31
N GLY A 212 -7.19 3.76 -27.03
CA GLY A 212 -7.60 2.46 -26.46
C GLY A 212 -9.05 2.44 -25.97
N TRP A 213 -9.95 3.25 -26.56
CA TRP A 213 -11.37 3.22 -26.21
C TRP A 213 -12.14 2.27 -27.12
N GLN A 214 -12.90 1.34 -26.56
CA GLN A 214 -13.57 0.29 -27.32
C GLN A 214 -14.85 0.71 -28.05
N SER A 215 -15.41 1.89 -27.75
CA SER A 215 -16.69 2.36 -28.30
C SER A 215 -16.68 3.86 -28.50
N SER A 216 -16.74 4.28 -29.77
CA SER A 216 -16.84 5.70 -30.15
C SER A 216 -18.05 6.42 -29.53
N ARG A 217 -19.17 5.72 -29.36
CA ARG A 217 -20.35 6.28 -28.66
C ARG A 217 -20.04 6.59 -27.20
N ARG A 218 -19.54 5.60 -26.45
CA ARG A 218 -19.20 5.78 -25.03
C ARG A 218 -18.09 6.80 -24.83
N PHE A 219 -17.12 6.86 -25.74
CA PHE A 219 -16.08 7.88 -25.71
C PHE A 219 -16.68 9.28 -25.85
N ARG A 220 -17.56 9.53 -26.86
CA ARG A 220 -18.20 10.85 -27.07
C ARG A 220 -19.02 11.29 -25.87
N GLU A 221 -19.76 10.35 -25.25
CA GLU A 221 -20.53 10.61 -24.02
C GLU A 221 -19.61 10.99 -22.84
N ALA A 222 -18.53 10.25 -22.63
CA ALA A 222 -17.54 10.50 -21.56
C ALA A 222 -16.80 11.83 -21.81
N PHE A 223 -16.38 12.08 -23.03
CA PHE A 223 -15.70 13.31 -23.43
C PHE A 223 -16.60 14.54 -23.19
N LYS A 224 -17.86 14.47 -23.64
CA LYS A 224 -18.84 15.56 -23.43
C LYS A 224 -19.11 15.81 -21.95
N ARG A 225 -19.18 14.74 -21.14
CA ARG A 225 -19.37 14.87 -19.69
C ARG A 225 -18.18 15.55 -19.00
N GLN A 226 -16.94 15.27 -19.44
CA GLN A 226 -15.73 15.83 -18.86
C GLN A 226 -15.44 17.25 -19.35
N GLU A 227 -15.63 17.54 -20.64
CA GLU A 227 -15.22 18.79 -21.28
C GLU A 227 -16.39 19.76 -21.57
N GLY A 228 -17.62 19.35 -21.28
CA GLY A 228 -18.82 20.14 -21.52
C GLY A 228 -19.23 20.26 -23.02
N MET A 229 -18.42 19.71 -23.94
CA MET A 229 -18.63 19.81 -25.38
C MET A 229 -18.19 18.53 -26.10
N SER A 230 -18.68 18.33 -27.34
CA SER A 230 -18.30 17.17 -28.14
C SER A 230 -16.85 17.27 -28.63
N PRO A 231 -16.20 16.12 -29.00
CA PRO A 231 -14.85 16.13 -29.57
C PRO A 231 -14.71 17.00 -30.81
N ASN A 232 -15.73 17.08 -31.67
CA ASN A 232 -15.72 17.91 -32.86
C ASN A 232 -15.77 19.40 -32.52
N GLU A 233 -16.60 19.78 -31.55
CA GLU A 233 -16.68 21.19 -31.07
C GLU A 233 -15.36 21.56 -30.39
N TYR A 234 -14.78 20.67 -29.60
CA TYR A 234 -13.48 20.86 -28.95
C TYR A 234 -12.36 21.09 -29.98
N ARG A 235 -12.32 20.30 -31.06
CA ARG A 235 -11.37 20.48 -32.16
C ARG A 235 -11.54 21.86 -32.80
N ARG A 236 -12.76 22.23 -33.23
CA ARG A 236 -13.02 23.51 -33.86
C ARG A 236 -12.61 24.73 -33.00
N LYS A 237 -12.76 24.59 -31.70
CA LYS A 237 -12.41 25.63 -30.73
C LYS A 237 -10.91 25.77 -30.47
N ASN A 238 -10.17 24.65 -30.53
CA ASN A 238 -8.79 24.57 -30.06
C ASN A 238 -7.75 24.24 -31.14
N MET A 239 -8.17 23.97 -32.36
CA MET A 239 -7.26 23.75 -33.48
C MET A 239 -6.88 25.14 -34.03
N LYS A 240 -5.57 25.46 -33.96
CA LYS A 240 -5.00 26.68 -34.58
C LYS A 240 -4.61 26.38 -36.01
#